data_91d8e9a564a3fe5d62f960940b542a1e
#
_entry.id   91d8e9a564a3fe5d62f960940b542a1e
#
_cell.length_a   1.000
_cell.length_b   1.000
_cell.length_c   1.000
_cell.angle_alpha   90.00
_cell.angle_beta   90.00
_cell.angle_gamma   90.00
#
_symmetry.space_group_name_H-M   'P 1'
#
loop_
_entity.id
_entity.type
_entity.pdbx_description
1 polymer ?
#
loop_
_entity_poly.entity_id
_entity_poly.type
_entity_poly.pdbx_seq_one_letter_code
_entity_poly.pdbx_strand_id
1 'polypeptide(L)'
;MSNIKVNCGKIEISNENKICIIAGPCQLESEQHALDIAGKVKEITNKFELGFIYKTSFDKANRTSLKSKRGVGLDASLQVFDKIKKELNVPILTDVHNVEQCTVISKHVDVMQIPAFLCRQTDLLIAAAKTNKIINVKKGQFLAPWDMVNVTKKISDSGNKNICLLYTSDAADETGR
;
A
#
# COMPACT_ATOMS: atom_id res chain seq x y z
N MET A 1 0.00 15.34 21.51
CA MET A 1 -0.65 15.08 20.21
C MET A 1 -1.57 13.90 20.40
N SER A 2 -2.83 13.99 20.00
CA SER A 2 -3.73 12.83 20.07
C SER A 2 -3.21 11.74 19.12
N ASN A 3 -3.08 10.52 19.62
CA ASN A 3 -2.65 9.39 18.81
C ASN A 3 -3.75 9.06 17.78
N ILE A 4 -3.41 9.11 16.51
CA ILE A 4 -4.35 8.79 15.43
C ILE A 4 -4.34 7.29 15.24
N LYS A 5 -5.52 6.68 15.31
CA LYS A 5 -5.76 5.26 15.06
C LYS A 5 -6.38 5.08 13.69
N VAL A 6 -5.84 4.15 12.90
CA VAL A 6 -6.36 3.78 11.58
C VAL A 6 -6.75 2.30 11.61
N ASN A 7 -8.01 2.00 11.27
CA ASN A 7 -8.55 0.65 11.31
C ASN A 7 -8.58 0.01 9.93
N CYS A 8 -7.82 -1.08 9.75
CA CYS A 8 -7.81 -1.91 8.56
C CYS A 8 -8.46 -3.28 8.87
N GLY A 9 -9.76 -3.38 8.69
CA GLY A 9 -10.52 -4.54 9.13
C GLY A 9 -10.40 -4.73 10.65
N LYS A 10 -9.80 -5.86 11.09
CA LYS A 10 -9.55 -6.15 12.52
C LYS A 10 -8.22 -5.60 13.03
N ILE A 11 -7.43 -4.98 12.17
CA ILE A 11 -6.09 -4.47 12.51
C ILE A 11 -6.22 -2.98 12.86
N GLU A 12 -5.87 -2.61 14.09
CA GLU A 12 -5.73 -1.22 14.50
C GLU A 12 -4.26 -0.80 14.36
N ILE A 13 -3.99 0.13 13.46
CA ILE A 13 -2.66 0.69 13.22
C ILE A 13 -2.51 1.97 14.04
N SER A 14 -1.56 2.01 14.94
CA SER A 14 -1.23 3.18 15.74
C SER A 14 0.19 3.10 16.29
N ASN A 15 0.73 4.24 16.76
CA ASN A 15 2.06 4.28 17.37
C ASN A 15 2.11 3.67 18.78
N GLU A 16 0.97 3.33 19.37
CA GLU A 16 0.86 2.75 20.71
C GLU A 16 0.60 1.25 20.69
N ASN A 17 0.24 0.70 19.53
CA ASN A 17 -0.07 -0.72 19.39
C ASN A 17 1.16 -1.54 18.99
N LYS A 18 1.01 -2.88 19.04
CA LYS A 18 1.96 -3.79 18.39
C LYS A 18 2.14 -3.38 16.92
N ILE A 19 3.33 -3.62 16.39
CA ILE A 19 3.61 -3.34 14.97
C ILE A 19 2.65 -4.11 14.06
N CYS A 20 2.28 -3.48 12.95
CA CYS A 20 1.57 -4.13 11.85
C CYS A 20 2.58 -4.46 10.74
N ILE A 21 2.54 -5.69 10.25
CA ILE A 21 3.41 -6.15 9.17
C ILE A 21 2.72 -5.90 7.82
N ILE A 22 3.39 -5.14 6.96
CA ILE A 22 3.00 -4.99 5.54
C ILE A 22 4.07 -5.71 4.72
N ALA A 23 3.72 -6.85 4.15
CA ALA A 23 4.68 -7.70 3.44
C ALA A 23 4.06 -8.46 2.26
N GLY A 24 4.92 -8.85 1.31
CA GLY A 24 4.57 -9.62 0.13
C GLY A 24 5.62 -9.45 -0.98
N PRO A 25 5.45 -10.09 -2.12
CA PRO A 25 6.40 -9.97 -3.22
C PRO A 25 6.41 -8.55 -3.79
N CYS A 26 7.58 -8.10 -4.22
CA CYS A 26 7.76 -6.74 -4.76
C CYS A 26 6.80 -6.44 -5.91
N GLN A 27 6.54 -7.41 -6.78
CA GLN A 27 5.57 -7.36 -7.87
C GLN A 27 4.72 -8.62 -7.89
N LEU A 28 3.50 -8.51 -8.39
CA LEU A 28 2.65 -9.66 -8.64
C LEU A 28 3.17 -10.43 -9.87
N GLU A 29 3.52 -11.70 -9.68
CA GLU A 29 4.07 -12.56 -10.74
C GLU A 29 3.04 -13.60 -11.21
N SER A 30 2.34 -14.24 -10.26
CA SER A 30 1.26 -15.17 -10.52
C SER A 30 0.31 -15.27 -9.33
N GLU A 31 -0.88 -15.78 -9.57
CA GLU A 31 -1.88 -16.04 -8.53
C GLU A 31 -1.36 -17.04 -7.48
N GLN A 32 -0.82 -18.18 -7.92
CA GLN A 32 -0.32 -19.21 -7.02
C GLN A 32 0.80 -18.69 -6.12
N HIS A 33 1.77 -17.99 -6.70
CA HIS A 33 2.87 -17.38 -5.94
C HIS A 33 2.34 -16.38 -4.90
N ALA A 34 1.35 -15.57 -5.27
CA ALA A 34 0.75 -14.59 -4.36
C ALA A 34 0.05 -15.27 -3.16
N LEU A 35 -0.74 -16.31 -3.41
CA LEU A 35 -1.43 -17.08 -2.37
C LEU A 35 -0.44 -17.80 -1.45
N ASP A 36 0.60 -18.43 -2.00
CA ASP A 36 1.62 -19.15 -1.22
C ASP A 36 2.37 -18.20 -0.27
N ILE A 37 2.79 -17.05 -0.78
CA ILE A 37 3.50 -16.04 0.04
C ILE A 37 2.57 -15.44 1.09
N ALA A 38 1.35 -15.04 0.69
CA ALA A 38 0.38 -14.47 1.62
C ALA A 38 0.03 -15.47 2.74
N GLY A 39 -0.17 -16.74 2.42
CA GLY A 39 -0.47 -17.80 3.37
C GLY A 39 0.68 -18.02 4.37
N LYS A 40 1.92 -18.12 3.89
CA LYS A 40 3.11 -18.29 4.73
C LYS A 40 3.33 -17.10 5.66
N VAL A 41 3.24 -15.88 5.15
CA VAL A 41 3.42 -14.67 5.98
C VAL A 41 2.30 -14.57 7.01
N LYS A 42 1.05 -14.86 6.64
CA LYS A 42 -0.08 -14.91 7.59
C LYS A 42 0.17 -15.91 8.71
N GLU A 43 0.64 -17.13 8.39
CA GLU A 43 0.95 -18.13 9.39
C GLU A 43 2.01 -17.63 10.38
N ILE A 44 3.08 -17.02 9.87
CA ILE A 44 4.16 -16.48 10.70
C ILE A 44 3.64 -15.35 11.60
N THR A 45 2.93 -14.37 11.02
CA THR A 45 2.44 -13.22 11.79
C THR A 45 1.42 -13.62 12.84
N ASN A 46 0.59 -14.63 12.58
CA ASN A 46 -0.34 -15.19 13.57
C ASN A 46 0.39 -15.80 14.78
N LYS A 47 1.52 -16.48 14.58
CA LYS A 47 2.32 -17.04 15.69
C LYS A 47 2.83 -15.97 16.65
N PHE A 48 3.03 -14.75 16.16
CA PHE A 48 3.47 -13.59 16.95
C PHE A 48 2.34 -12.64 17.34
N GLU A 49 1.09 -12.98 17.01
CA GLU A 49 -0.09 -12.13 17.24
C GLU A 49 0.06 -10.73 16.64
N LEU A 50 0.63 -10.63 15.45
CA LEU A 50 0.83 -9.38 14.72
C LEU A 50 -0.24 -9.19 13.65
N GLY A 51 -0.68 -7.95 13.45
CA GLY A 51 -1.50 -7.56 12.30
C GLY A 51 -0.72 -7.76 11.00
N PHE A 52 -1.37 -8.31 9.98
CA PHE A 52 -0.77 -8.53 8.66
C PHE A 52 -1.63 -7.95 7.55
N ILE A 53 -1.00 -7.16 6.68
CA ILE A 53 -1.55 -6.64 5.44
C ILE A 53 -0.68 -7.17 4.30
N TYR A 54 -1.29 -7.93 3.38
CA TYR A 54 -0.57 -8.42 2.22
C TYR A 54 -0.31 -7.29 1.23
N LYS A 55 0.93 -7.16 0.78
CA LYS A 55 1.34 -6.10 -0.15
C LYS A 55 1.98 -6.68 -1.39
N THR A 56 1.51 -6.26 -2.55
CA THR A 56 2.22 -6.45 -3.81
C THR A 56 1.87 -5.34 -4.79
N SER A 57 2.75 -5.05 -5.75
CA SER A 57 2.46 -4.09 -6.82
C SER A 57 2.01 -4.84 -8.07
N PHE A 58 0.95 -4.39 -8.70
CA PHE A 58 0.47 -4.94 -9.98
C PHE A 58 1.33 -4.46 -11.16
N ASP A 59 2.00 -3.32 -10.98
CA ASP A 59 2.90 -2.72 -11.95
C ASP A 59 4.08 -2.03 -11.27
N LYS A 60 5.27 -2.31 -11.71
CA LYS A 60 6.51 -1.61 -11.34
C LYS A 60 6.80 -0.51 -12.37
N ALA A 61 6.01 0.57 -12.30
CA ALA A 61 6.06 1.68 -13.24
C ALA A 61 7.41 2.43 -13.29
N ASN A 62 8.23 2.30 -12.23
CA ASN A 62 9.52 2.98 -12.07
C ASN A 62 10.75 2.11 -12.41
N ARG A 63 10.60 1.05 -13.19
CA ARG A 63 11.75 0.24 -13.62
C ARG A 63 12.75 1.07 -14.40
N THR A 64 14.05 0.88 -14.12
CA THR A 64 15.14 1.59 -14.80
C THR A 64 15.32 1.17 -16.25
N SER A 65 15.03 -0.09 -16.58
CA SER A 65 15.12 -0.61 -17.96
C SER A 65 13.73 -0.79 -18.56
N LEU A 66 13.56 -0.32 -19.78
CA LEU A 66 12.34 -0.52 -20.58
C LEU A 66 12.00 -2.01 -20.78
N LYS A 67 13.02 -2.88 -20.81
CA LYS A 67 12.87 -4.33 -21.02
C LYS A 67 12.55 -5.10 -19.72
N SER A 68 12.58 -4.47 -18.56
CA SER A 68 12.30 -5.12 -17.27
C SER A 68 10.84 -5.53 -17.17
N LYS A 69 10.60 -6.71 -16.59
CA LYS A 69 9.23 -7.14 -16.24
C LYS A 69 8.62 -6.19 -15.21
N ARG A 70 7.39 -5.75 -15.45
CA ARG A 70 6.68 -4.78 -14.61
C ARG A 70 5.61 -5.41 -13.71
N GLY A 71 5.25 -6.65 -13.92
CA GLY A 71 4.16 -7.35 -13.23
C GLY A 71 3.11 -7.85 -14.22
N VAL A 72 1.97 -8.29 -13.69
CA VAL A 72 0.87 -8.86 -14.50
C VAL A 72 -0.11 -7.81 -15.04
N GLY A 73 0.02 -6.57 -14.62
CA GLY A 73 -0.90 -5.49 -14.97
C GLY A 73 -2.13 -5.40 -14.07
N LEU A 74 -2.94 -4.35 -14.28
CA LEU A 74 -4.05 -4.02 -13.40
C LEU A 74 -5.14 -5.10 -13.41
N ASP A 75 -5.72 -5.40 -14.57
CA ASP A 75 -6.93 -6.25 -14.66
C ASP A 75 -6.71 -7.65 -14.10
N ALA A 76 -5.58 -8.28 -14.43
CA ALA A 76 -5.23 -9.60 -13.90
C ALA A 76 -5.01 -9.57 -12.39
N SER A 77 -4.50 -8.47 -11.83
CA SER A 77 -4.23 -8.35 -10.40
C SER A 77 -5.49 -8.23 -9.55
N LEU A 78 -6.56 -7.61 -10.06
CA LEU A 78 -7.80 -7.41 -9.31
C LEU A 78 -8.41 -8.74 -8.87
N GLN A 79 -8.43 -9.73 -9.76
CA GLN A 79 -8.94 -11.06 -9.46
C GLN A 79 -8.09 -11.77 -8.40
N VAL A 80 -6.76 -11.60 -8.45
CA VAL A 80 -5.87 -12.17 -7.44
C VAL A 80 -6.07 -11.53 -6.07
N PHE A 81 -6.27 -10.21 -6.02
CA PHE A 81 -6.57 -9.50 -4.77
C PHE A 81 -7.86 -10.01 -4.13
N ASP A 82 -8.93 -10.11 -4.91
CA ASP A 82 -10.22 -10.63 -4.42
C ASP A 82 -10.07 -12.07 -3.90
N LYS A 83 -9.31 -12.91 -4.59
CA LYS A 83 -9.06 -14.28 -4.20
C LYS A 83 -8.30 -14.39 -2.88
N ILE A 84 -7.22 -13.62 -2.70
CA ILE A 84 -6.47 -13.57 -1.44
C ILE A 84 -7.37 -13.13 -0.29
N LYS A 85 -8.19 -12.09 -0.49
CA LYS A 85 -9.15 -11.63 0.54
C LYS A 85 -10.14 -12.72 0.90
N LYS A 86 -10.70 -13.41 -0.09
CA LYS A 86 -11.69 -14.45 0.09
C LYS A 86 -11.12 -15.69 0.81
N GLU A 87 -9.97 -16.18 0.36
CA GLU A 87 -9.41 -17.44 0.86
C GLU A 87 -8.61 -17.26 2.15
N LEU A 88 -7.88 -16.16 2.27
CA LEU A 88 -6.99 -15.95 3.40
C LEU A 88 -7.53 -14.93 4.43
N ASN A 89 -8.60 -14.19 4.11
CA ASN A 89 -9.13 -13.12 4.97
C ASN A 89 -8.02 -12.16 5.45
N VAL A 90 -7.19 -11.69 4.51
CA VAL A 90 -6.07 -10.78 4.75
C VAL A 90 -6.34 -9.48 4.00
N PRO A 91 -6.23 -8.30 4.65
CA PRO A 91 -6.29 -7.02 3.97
C PRO A 91 -5.21 -6.87 2.91
N ILE A 92 -5.53 -6.14 1.85
CA ILE A 92 -4.65 -5.94 0.68
C ILE A 92 -4.18 -4.49 0.60
N LEU A 93 -2.89 -4.33 0.32
CA LEU A 93 -2.27 -3.07 -0.06
C LEU A 93 -1.63 -3.19 -1.45
N THR A 94 -1.88 -2.20 -2.31
CA THR A 94 -1.17 -2.05 -3.58
C THR A 94 -0.88 -0.59 -3.91
N ASP A 95 0.07 -0.34 -4.80
CA ASP A 95 0.40 1.01 -5.27
C ASP A 95 -0.65 1.51 -6.27
N VAL A 96 -0.82 2.84 -6.36
CA VAL A 96 -1.53 3.54 -7.43
C VAL A 96 -0.61 4.56 -8.08
N HIS A 97 -0.70 4.74 -9.40
CA HIS A 97 0.23 5.58 -10.15
C HIS A 97 -0.46 6.75 -10.86
N ASN A 98 -1.79 6.69 -11.05
CA ASN A 98 -2.60 7.74 -11.66
C ASN A 98 -4.00 7.80 -11.04
N VAL A 99 -4.76 8.83 -11.42
CA VAL A 99 -6.09 9.14 -10.87
C VAL A 99 -7.10 8.05 -11.19
N GLU A 100 -7.07 7.52 -12.40
CA GLU A 100 -8.03 6.51 -12.90
C GLU A 100 -7.93 5.21 -12.12
N GLN A 101 -6.72 4.81 -11.77
CA GLN A 101 -6.46 3.59 -10.99
C GLN A 101 -7.08 3.65 -9.59
N CYS A 102 -7.14 4.84 -8.97
CA CYS A 102 -7.69 4.98 -7.62
C CYS A 102 -9.12 4.45 -7.53
N THR A 103 -9.97 4.82 -8.49
CA THR A 103 -11.38 4.40 -8.51
C THR A 103 -11.55 2.90 -8.72
N VAL A 104 -10.76 2.32 -9.61
CA VAL A 104 -10.83 0.88 -9.92
C VAL A 104 -10.30 0.06 -8.75
N ILE A 105 -9.09 0.35 -8.29
CA ILE A 105 -8.37 -0.38 -7.24
C ILE A 105 -9.11 -0.32 -5.90
N SER A 106 -9.77 0.81 -5.58
CA SER A 106 -10.49 0.97 -4.33
C SER A 106 -11.56 -0.09 -4.06
N LYS A 107 -12.07 -0.74 -5.09
CA LYS A 107 -13.08 -1.79 -4.96
C LYS A 107 -12.48 -3.13 -4.46
N HIS A 108 -11.20 -3.33 -4.65
CA HIS A 108 -10.50 -4.60 -4.45
C HIS A 108 -9.52 -4.59 -3.28
N VAL A 109 -9.03 -3.41 -2.87
CA VAL A 109 -8.02 -3.28 -1.80
C VAL A 109 -8.55 -2.53 -0.59
N ASP A 110 -7.84 -2.66 0.53
CA ASP A 110 -8.16 -1.99 1.79
C ASP A 110 -7.27 -0.77 2.02
N VAL A 111 -6.06 -0.82 1.49
CA VAL A 111 -5.06 0.25 1.59
C VAL A 111 -4.51 0.57 0.21
N MET A 112 -4.52 1.84 -0.16
CA MET A 112 -3.83 2.33 -1.36
C MET A 112 -2.51 2.99 -0.97
N GLN A 113 -1.42 2.61 -1.64
CA GLN A 113 -0.12 3.22 -1.44
C GLN A 113 0.18 4.25 -2.52
N ILE A 114 0.60 5.43 -2.08
CA ILE A 114 1.17 6.45 -2.96
C ILE A 114 2.69 6.24 -2.99
N PRO A 115 3.27 5.94 -4.16
CA PRO A 115 4.73 5.79 -4.32
C PRO A 115 5.49 7.05 -3.92
N ALA A 116 6.75 6.89 -3.50
CA ALA A 116 7.58 7.98 -3.02
C ALA A 116 7.73 9.11 -4.04
N PHE A 117 7.95 8.80 -5.32
CA PHE A 117 8.10 9.81 -6.37
C PHE A 117 6.82 10.58 -6.67
N LEU A 118 5.66 10.04 -6.32
CA LEU A 118 4.35 10.63 -6.57
C LEU A 118 3.72 11.28 -5.33
N CYS A 119 4.42 11.29 -4.19
CA CYS A 119 3.86 11.73 -2.91
C CYS A 119 3.44 13.21 -2.87
N ARG A 120 3.85 14.03 -3.81
CA ARG A 120 3.44 15.44 -3.94
C ARG A 120 2.38 15.69 -4.98
N GLN A 121 1.99 14.71 -5.79
CA GLN A 121 1.03 14.88 -6.89
C GLN A 121 -0.38 15.13 -6.34
N THR A 122 -0.82 16.38 -6.41
CA THR A 122 -2.05 16.85 -5.76
C THR A 122 -3.27 16.08 -6.26
N ASP A 123 -3.42 15.91 -7.57
CA ASP A 123 -4.60 15.26 -8.15
C ASP A 123 -4.68 13.79 -7.77
N LEU A 124 -3.52 13.09 -7.71
CA LEU A 124 -3.45 11.71 -7.25
C LEU A 124 -3.83 11.57 -5.77
N LEU A 125 -3.34 12.46 -4.92
CA LEU A 125 -3.66 12.46 -3.49
C LEU A 125 -5.15 12.71 -3.25
N ILE A 126 -5.75 13.67 -3.98
CA ILE A 126 -7.19 13.97 -3.90
C ILE A 126 -8.01 12.79 -4.39
N ALA A 127 -7.65 12.18 -5.52
CA ALA A 127 -8.35 11.04 -6.07
C ALA A 127 -8.31 9.84 -5.12
N ALA A 128 -7.15 9.53 -4.56
CA ALA A 128 -7.01 8.50 -3.56
C ALA A 128 -7.85 8.80 -2.30
N ALA A 129 -7.80 10.02 -1.77
CA ALA A 129 -8.58 10.44 -0.61
C ALA A 129 -10.09 10.25 -0.80
N LYS A 130 -10.62 10.61 -1.96
CA LYS A 130 -12.05 10.48 -2.31
C LYS A 130 -12.58 9.05 -2.31
N THR A 131 -11.71 8.04 -2.35
CA THR A 131 -12.13 6.64 -2.27
C THR A 131 -12.48 6.19 -0.85
N ASN A 132 -12.15 6.98 0.17
CA ASN A 132 -12.31 6.67 1.60
C ASN A 132 -11.56 5.41 2.07
N LYS A 133 -10.62 4.91 1.27
CA LYS A 133 -9.69 3.85 1.69
C LYS A 133 -8.58 4.40 2.57
N ILE A 134 -7.86 3.52 3.25
CA ILE A 134 -6.64 3.91 3.96
C ILE A 134 -5.60 4.32 2.92
N ILE A 135 -4.99 5.48 3.10
CA ILE A 135 -3.94 5.98 2.20
C ILE A 135 -2.60 5.88 2.92
N ASN A 136 -1.75 4.99 2.44
CA ASN A 136 -0.37 4.86 2.89
C ASN A 136 0.55 5.64 1.96
N VAL A 137 1.16 6.72 2.45
CA VAL A 137 2.04 7.56 1.62
C VAL A 137 3.49 7.27 1.94
N LYS A 138 4.26 6.83 0.95
CA LYS A 138 5.72 6.75 1.07
C LYS A 138 6.30 8.16 0.98
N LYS A 139 7.10 8.54 1.99
CA LYS A 139 7.83 9.81 1.94
C LYS A 139 8.82 9.80 0.78
N GLY A 140 8.77 10.81 -0.07
CA GLY A 140 9.77 10.98 -1.14
C GLY A 140 11.18 11.19 -0.56
N GLN A 141 12.20 10.62 -1.19
CA GLN A 141 13.60 10.76 -0.79
C GLN A 141 14.04 12.24 -0.84
N PHE A 142 13.41 13.02 -1.71
CA PHE A 142 13.63 14.45 -1.90
C PHE A 142 12.89 15.36 -0.91
N LEU A 143 12.05 14.79 -0.01
CA LEU A 143 11.32 15.54 1.02
C LEU A 143 11.95 15.39 2.39
N ALA A 144 12.02 16.50 3.12
CA ALA A 144 12.28 16.45 4.55
C ALA A 144 11.08 15.81 5.29
N PRO A 145 11.30 15.10 6.42
CA PRO A 145 10.22 14.45 7.15
C PRO A 145 9.10 15.40 7.56
N TRP A 146 9.41 16.62 7.97
CA TRP A 146 8.40 17.63 8.38
C TRP A 146 7.56 18.18 7.23
N ASP A 147 8.04 18.08 5.97
CA ASP A 147 7.25 18.52 4.80
C ASP A 147 6.09 17.57 4.49
N MET A 148 6.08 16.37 5.07
CA MET A 148 4.97 15.43 4.90
C MET A 148 3.65 15.95 5.49
N VAL A 149 3.70 16.96 6.38
CA VAL A 149 2.48 17.63 6.87
C VAL A 149 1.66 18.22 5.70
N ASN A 150 2.32 18.74 4.67
CA ASN A 150 1.63 19.30 3.50
C ASN A 150 0.94 18.20 2.67
N VAL A 151 1.54 17.01 2.61
CA VAL A 151 0.98 15.86 1.91
C VAL A 151 -0.24 15.33 2.65
N THR A 152 -0.14 15.11 3.96
CA THR A 152 -1.26 14.66 4.79
C THR A 152 -2.40 15.67 4.82
N LYS A 153 -2.08 16.96 4.82
CA LYS A 153 -3.08 18.03 4.77
C LYS A 153 -3.92 17.97 3.48
N LYS A 154 -3.31 17.74 2.32
CA LYS A 154 -4.05 17.58 1.06
C LYS A 154 -5.07 16.43 1.13
N ILE A 155 -4.69 15.30 1.75
CA ILE A 155 -5.57 14.15 1.90
C ILE A 155 -6.69 14.44 2.91
N SER A 156 -6.34 15.01 4.08
CA SER A 156 -7.31 15.31 5.13
C SER A 156 -8.30 16.41 4.74
N ASP A 157 -7.84 17.44 4.06
CA ASP A 157 -8.71 18.52 3.54
C ASP A 157 -9.63 18.01 2.42
N SER A 158 -9.27 16.89 1.79
CA SER A 158 -10.13 16.16 0.84
C SER A 158 -11.15 15.22 1.50
N GLY A 159 -11.24 15.24 2.84
CA GLY A 159 -12.24 14.51 3.62
C GLY A 159 -11.80 13.14 4.16
N ASN A 160 -10.57 12.69 3.91
CA ASN A 160 -10.08 11.39 4.37
C ASN A 160 -9.01 11.55 5.48
N LYS A 161 -9.30 11.00 6.67
CA LYS A 161 -8.39 11.03 7.81
C LYS A 161 -7.65 9.70 8.04
N ASN A 162 -7.93 8.66 7.25
CA ASN A 162 -7.29 7.35 7.35
C ASN A 162 -5.94 7.38 6.61
N ILE A 163 -4.94 7.97 7.22
CA ILE A 163 -3.64 8.24 6.60
C ILE A 163 -2.55 7.54 7.40
N CYS A 164 -1.71 6.78 6.70
CA CYS A 164 -0.46 6.24 7.21
C CYS A 164 0.71 6.85 6.44
N LEU A 165 1.82 7.08 7.12
CA LEU A 165 3.06 7.56 6.51
C LEU A 165 4.15 6.50 6.64
N LEU A 166 4.82 6.20 5.55
CA LEU A 166 6.02 5.37 5.52
C LEU A 166 7.24 6.27 5.29
N TYR A 167 8.01 6.49 6.34
CA TYR A 167 9.16 7.42 6.31
C TYR A 167 10.44 6.80 5.78
N THR A 168 10.67 5.53 6.10
CA THR A 168 11.82 4.78 5.63
C THR A 168 11.34 3.66 4.75
N SER A 169 11.98 3.46 3.60
CA SER A 169 11.77 2.30 2.78
C SER A 169 12.78 1.23 3.13
N ASP A 170 12.45 -0.01 2.83
CA ASP A 170 13.38 -1.09 2.92
C ASP A 170 14.49 -0.94 1.85
N ALA A 171 15.68 -1.48 2.12
CA ALA A 171 16.84 -1.40 1.25
C ALA A 171 16.59 -1.99 -0.16
N ALA A 172 15.68 -2.94 -0.30
CA ALA A 172 15.30 -3.52 -1.59
C ALA A 172 14.57 -2.53 -2.50
N ASP A 173 13.83 -1.58 -1.92
CA ASP A 173 13.17 -0.51 -2.68
C ASP A 173 14.17 0.56 -3.15
N GLU A 174 15.31 0.69 -2.47
CA GLU A 174 16.34 1.71 -2.75
C GLU A 174 17.42 1.18 -3.68
N THR A 175 17.65 -0.12 -3.68
CA THR A 175 18.63 -0.79 -4.51
C THR A 175 18.09 -1.21 -5.88
N GLY A 176 17.09 -0.56 -6.40
CA GLY A 176 16.56 -0.78 -7.76
C GLY A 176 17.65 -0.62 -8.85
N ARG A 177 18.77 -1.28 -8.65
CA ARG A 177 19.94 -1.38 -9.53
C ARG A 177 19.84 -2.61 -10.39
#